data_e87f48337dcef657eebeece7f7e43d8a
#
_entry.id   e87f48337dcef657eebeece7f7e43d8a
#
_cell.length_a   1.000
_cell.length_b   1.000
_cell.length_c   1.000
_cell.angle_alpha   90.00
_cell.angle_beta   90.00
_cell.angle_gamma   90.00
#
_symmetry.space_group_name_H-M   'P 1'
#
loop_
_entity.id
_entity.type
_entity.pdbx_description
1 polymer ?
#
loop_
_entity_poly.entity_id
_entity_poly.type
_entity_poly.pdbx_seq_one_letter_code
_entity_poly.pdbx_strand_id
1 'polypeptide(L)'
;MSAPAPARTPFRFPSGWCATDLGSYRPCEYTYEVYPCESLPSLDARVLDGGFGWLGGPDGPGGPRSGHGEHLAAVEADLAPLGLSLPADFRTFYSSDSLCRAFDEVSVTACWSDLSAPLESPAEDGARLVRFLRDQQDCVIWYLYLRPSGETFVVFSHLDLELAGRQELDEAQADEFRAAAAHSLVRCASTFEEFAYRFVVENELWTHLNTTNPDTTLAPHFQEYLDHYAAAAHVLGATAGDD
;
A
#
# COMPACT_ATOMS: atom_id res chain seq x y z
N MET A 1 15.31 38.16 16.55
CA MET A 1 14.81 36.80 16.76
C MET A 1 13.44 36.72 16.07
N SER A 2 13.34 36.12 14.90
CA SER A 2 12.03 35.90 14.24
C SER A 2 11.24 34.86 15.01
N ALA A 3 9.96 35.12 15.23
CA ALA A 3 9.05 34.14 15.82
C ALA A 3 8.99 32.88 14.90
N PRO A 4 8.93 31.67 15.48
CA PRO A 4 8.76 30.47 14.69
C PRO A 4 7.45 30.57 13.91
N ALA A 5 7.49 30.21 12.63
CA ALA A 5 6.30 30.15 11.81
C ALA A 5 5.27 29.21 12.47
N PRO A 6 3.95 29.53 12.42
CA PRO A 6 2.93 28.66 12.98
C PRO A 6 3.01 27.27 12.34
N ALA A 7 3.00 26.24 13.19
CA ALA A 7 2.98 24.85 12.72
C ALA A 7 1.76 24.68 11.78
N ARG A 8 2.02 24.34 10.52
CA ARG A 8 0.95 24.01 9.57
C ARG A 8 0.23 22.76 10.05
N THR A 9 -1.09 22.77 9.96
CA THR A 9 -1.89 21.57 10.23
C THR A 9 -1.48 20.48 9.22
N PRO A 10 -1.17 19.24 9.67
CA PRO A 10 -0.84 18.14 8.77
C PRO A 10 -1.94 17.94 7.73
N PHE A 11 -1.54 17.59 6.51
CA PHE A 11 -2.47 17.26 5.42
C PHE A 11 -3.32 16.05 5.82
N ARG A 12 -4.63 16.13 5.56
CA ARG A 12 -5.56 15.05 5.87
C ARG A 12 -5.81 14.23 4.62
N PHE A 13 -5.20 13.07 4.55
CA PHE A 13 -5.41 12.13 3.46
C PHE A 13 -6.80 11.50 3.55
N PRO A 14 -7.54 11.38 2.43
CA PRO A 14 -8.65 10.44 2.38
C PRO A 14 -8.14 9.02 2.70
N SER A 15 -9.00 8.21 3.32
CA SER A 15 -8.68 6.83 3.69
C SER A 15 -9.45 5.87 2.80
N GLY A 16 -8.77 4.88 2.21
CA GLY A 16 -9.39 3.89 1.34
C GLY A 16 -8.41 2.81 0.92
N TRP A 17 -8.93 1.64 0.64
CA TRP A 17 -8.20 0.49 0.13
C TRP A 17 -8.47 0.31 -1.37
N CYS A 18 -7.42 0.27 -2.16
CA CYS A 18 -7.51 -0.06 -3.58
C CYS A 18 -7.62 -1.57 -3.74
N ALA A 19 -8.83 -2.06 -3.87
CA ALA A 19 -9.21 -3.46 -3.76
C ALA A 19 -9.29 -4.15 -5.12
N THR A 20 -8.97 -5.46 -5.14
CA THR A 20 -9.30 -6.37 -6.24
C THR A 20 -10.69 -6.99 -6.02
N ASP A 21 -11.27 -7.58 -7.06
CA ASP A 21 -12.57 -8.23 -7.00
C ASP A 21 -12.54 -9.50 -6.13
N LEU A 22 -13.43 -9.61 -5.16
CA LEU A 22 -13.69 -10.82 -4.37
C LEU A 22 -15.07 -11.44 -4.68
N GLY A 23 -15.56 -11.27 -5.90
CA GLY A 23 -16.81 -11.80 -6.38
C GLY A 23 -18.00 -11.31 -5.56
N SER A 24 -18.91 -12.21 -5.17
CA SER A 24 -20.12 -11.87 -4.42
C SER A 24 -19.85 -11.35 -3.00
N TYR A 25 -18.64 -11.51 -2.48
CA TYR A 25 -18.28 -11.02 -1.15
C TYR A 25 -17.98 -9.53 -1.15
N ARG A 26 -17.19 -9.06 -2.12
CA ARG A 26 -16.85 -7.65 -2.34
C ARG A 26 -16.58 -7.45 -3.83
N PRO A 27 -17.62 -7.14 -4.63
CA PRO A 27 -17.49 -7.00 -6.07
C PRO A 27 -16.72 -5.73 -6.44
N CYS A 28 -15.97 -5.78 -7.55
CA CYS A 28 -15.41 -4.61 -8.21
C CYS A 28 -15.97 -4.51 -9.63
N GLU A 29 -16.40 -3.32 -10.03
CA GLU A 29 -16.86 -3.07 -11.40
C GLU A 29 -15.69 -3.02 -12.40
N TYR A 30 -14.52 -2.57 -11.90
CA TYR A 30 -13.27 -2.44 -12.67
C TYR A 30 -12.17 -3.33 -12.07
N THR A 31 -10.97 -3.26 -12.65
CA THR A 31 -9.79 -3.97 -12.12
C THR A 31 -9.54 -3.64 -10.65
N TYR A 32 -9.78 -2.37 -10.28
CA TYR A 32 -9.69 -1.88 -8.91
C TYR A 32 -10.91 -1.04 -8.55
N GLU A 33 -11.31 -1.11 -7.30
CA GLU A 33 -12.29 -0.22 -6.71
C GLU A 33 -11.80 0.24 -5.34
N VAL A 34 -12.12 1.49 -4.97
CA VAL A 34 -11.67 2.05 -3.68
C VAL A 34 -12.76 1.85 -2.63
N TYR A 35 -12.46 1.03 -1.64
CA TYR A 35 -13.32 0.79 -0.49
C TYR A 35 -12.84 1.56 0.73
N PRO A 36 -13.75 2.11 1.57
CA PRO A 36 -13.38 2.73 2.83
C PRO A 36 -12.61 1.77 3.74
N CYS A 37 -11.51 2.22 4.37
CA CYS A 37 -10.70 1.35 5.23
C CYS A 37 -11.50 0.78 6.41
N GLU A 38 -12.52 1.50 6.90
CA GLU A 38 -13.42 1.04 7.97
C GLU A 38 -14.35 -0.11 7.56
N SER A 39 -14.52 -0.35 6.26
CA SER A 39 -15.28 -1.49 5.74
C SER A 39 -14.46 -2.77 5.60
N LEU A 40 -13.16 -2.71 5.86
CA LEU A 40 -12.27 -3.85 5.72
C LEU A 40 -12.27 -4.73 6.98
N PRO A 41 -11.97 -6.03 6.86
CA PRO A 41 -11.75 -6.89 8.01
C PRO A 41 -10.68 -6.31 8.94
N SER A 42 -10.93 -6.35 10.25
CA SER A 42 -9.91 -5.99 11.23
C SER A 42 -8.78 -7.02 11.21
N LEU A 43 -7.53 -6.55 11.29
CA LEU A 43 -6.37 -7.42 11.35
C LEU A 43 -5.91 -7.61 12.79
N ASP A 44 -5.46 -8.83 13.12
CA ASP A 44 -4.85 -9.11 14.41
C ASP A 44 -3.44 -8.52 14.46
N ALA A 45 -3.25 -7.46 15.25
CA ALA A 45 -1.96 -6.81 15.41
C ALA A 45 -0.84 -7.75 15.92
N ARG A 46 -1.19 -8.92 16.49
CA ARG A 46 -0.21 -9.92 16.93
C ARG A 46 0.42 -10.68 15.77
N VAL A 47 -0.22 -10.67 14.60
CA VAL A 47 0.29 -11.30 13.38
C VAL A 47 1.20 -10.35 12.62
N LEU A 48 1.01 -9.03 12.82
CA LEU A 48 1.72 -7.95 12.14
C LEU A 48 2.80 -7.37 13.06
N ASP A 49 3.89 -8.12 13.25
CA ASP A 49 4.99 -7.78 14.17
C ASP A 49 6.24 -7.18 13.49
N GLY A 50 6.17 -6.95 12.19
CA GLY A 50 7.27 -6.48 11.35
C GLY A 50 8.17 -7.60 10.84
N GLY A 51 7.87 -8.85 11.18
CA GLY A 51 8.68 -10.03 10.83
C GLY A 51 8.12 -10.86 9.68
N PHE A 52 6.92 -10.56 9.18
CA PHE A 52 6.26 -11.30 8.07
C PHE A 52 6.17 -12.82 8.30
N GLY A 53 6.02 -13.25 9.57
CA GLY A 53 5.93 -14.67 9.93
C GLY A 53 4.76 -15.37 9.23
N TRP A 54 3.68 -14.66 8.95
CA TRP A 54 2.50 -15.12 8.22
C TRP A 54 2.80 -15.43 6.72
N LEU A 55 3.88 -14.86 6.14
CA LEU A 55 4.37 -15.11 4.76
C LEU A 55 5.64 -16.00 4.76
N GLY A 56 5.94 -16.67 5.87
CA GLY A 56 7.13 -17.52 6.02
C GLY A 56 8.34 -16.82 6.62
N GLY A 57 8.28 -15.52 6.82
CA GLY A 57 9.38 -14.71 7.37
C GLY A 57 10.50 -14.42 6.37
N PRO A 58 11.43 -13.53 6.73
CA PRO A 58 12.57 -13.20 5.89
C PRO A 58 13.59 -14.32 5.81
N ASP A 59 14.39 -14.32 4.74
CA ASP A 59 15.54 -15.23 4.61
C ASP A 59 16.48 -15.10 5.81
N GLY A 60 16.92 -16.25 6.32
CA GLY A 60 17.83 -16.30 7.47
C GLY A 60 19.21 -15.68 7.14
N PRO A 61 20.07 -15.52 8.17
CA PRO A 61 21.43 -15.01 7.99
C PRO A 61 22.21 -15.83 6.95
N GLY A 62 22.62 -15.19 5.85
CA GLY A 62 23.31 -15.86 4.73
C GLY A 62 22.40 -16.39 3.63
N GLY A 63 21.10 -16.17 3.72
CA GLY A 63 20.14 -16.42 2.63
C GLY A 63 20.36 -15.50 1.42
N PRO A 64 19.64 -15.76 0.31
CA PRO A 64 19.73 -14.92 -0.87
C PRO A 64 19.28 -13.50 -0.54
N ARG A 65 20.01 -12.52 -1.06
CA ARG A 65 19.63 -11.11 -0.92
C ARG A 65 18.69 -10.74 -2.04
N SER A 66 17.67 -9.96 -1.71
CA SER A 66 16.77 -9.35 -2.69
C SER A 66 17.55 -8.56 -3.74
N GLY A 67 17.11 -8.62 -4.99
CA GLY A 67 17.58 -7.74 -6.07
C GLY A 67 17.37 -6.24 -5.78
N HIS A 68 16.53 -5.91 -4.79
CA HIS A 68 16.26 -4.54 -4.34
C HIS A 68 17.27 -4.00 -3.32
N GLY A 69 18.23 -4.82 -2.84
CA GLY A 69 19.12 -4.43 -1.75
C GLY A 69 19.98 -3.20 -2.05
N GLU A 70 20.46 -3.04 -3.27
CA GLU A 70 21.22 -1.85 -3.70
C GLU A 70 20.33 -0.61 -3.77
N HIS A 71 19.12 -0.74 -4.31
CA HIS A 71 18.13 0.35 -4.35
C HIS A 71 17.71 0.78 -2.95
N LEU A 72 17.47 -0.18 -2.06
CA LEU A 72 17.13 0.09 -0.67
C LEU A 72 18.21 0.90 0.04
N ALA A 73 19.49 0.53 -0.13
CA ALA A 73 20.62 1.26 0.42
C ALA A 73 20.76 2.68 -0.16
N ALA A 74 20.48 2.86 -1.46
CA ALA A 74 20.48 4.16 -2.10
C ALA A 74 19.36 5.06 -1.53
N VAL A 75 18.14 4.53 -1.39
CA VAL A 75 17.01 5.26 -0.77
C VAL A 75 17.33 5.68 0.67
N GLU A 76 17.94 4.81 1.48
CA GLU A 76 18.37 5.15 2.84
C GLU A 76 19.43 6.25 2.85
N ALA A 77 20.39 6.21 1.93
CA ALA A 77 21.42 7.23 1.80
C ALA A 77 20.84 8.60 1.41
N ASP A 78 19.82 8.63 0.56
CA ASP A 78 19.15 9.87 0.13
C ASP A 78 18.22 10.44 1.22
N LEU A 79 17.63 9.59 2.06
CA LEU A 79 16.76 10.00 3.18
C LEU A 79 17.55 10.52 4.39
N ALA A 80 18.73 9.98 4.66
CA ALA A 80 19.52 10.29 5.86
C ALA A 80 19.84 11.79 6.03
N PRO A 81 20.25 12.55 4.99
CA PRO A 81 20.49 13.99 5.09
C PRO A 81 19.21 14.80 5.42
N LEU A 82 18.03 14.23 5.14
CA LEU A 82 16.74 14.84 5.42
C LEU A 82 16.22 14.52 6.82
N GLY A 83 16.95 13.69 7.58
CA GLY A 83 16.53 13.22 8.89
C GLY A 83 15.37 12.23 8.84
N LEU A 84 15.14 11.60 7.67
CA LEU A 84 14.12 10.59 7.44
C LEU A 84 14.75 9.19 7.43
N SER A 85 13.95 8.18 7.74
CA SER A 85 14.38 6.78 7.71
C SER A 85 13.23 5.87 7.25
N LEU A 86 13.58 4.78 6.58
CA LEU A 86 12.63 3.73 6.25
C LEU A 86 12.20 2.98 7.53
N PRO A 87 10.92 2.60 7.67
CA PRO A 87 10.46 1.78 8.79
C PRO A 87 11.07 0.37 8.74
N ALA A 88 11.14 -0.27 9.90
CA ALA A 88 11.84 -1.54 10.04
C ALA A 88 11.21 -2.67 9.21
N ASP A 89 9.88 -2.75 9.18
CA ASP A 89 9.13 -3.72 8.39
C ASP A 89 9.42 -3.59 6.88
N PHE A 90 9.44 -2.37 6.34
CA PHE A 90 9.80 -2.12 4.94
C PHE A 90 11.21 -2.60 4.60
N ARG A 91 12.18 -2.29 5.48
CA ARG A 91 13.56 -2.75 5.31
C ARG A 91 13.68 -4.26 5.37
N THR A 92 13.02 -4.89 6.33
CA THR A 92 12.99 -6.36 6.47
C THR A 92 12.49 -7.00 5.19
N PHE A 93 11.38 -6.48 4.65
CA PHE A 93 10.74 -7.02 3.45
C PHE A 93 11.66 -6.92 2.23
N TYR A 94 12.09 -5.70 1.88
CA TYR A 94 12.88 -5.47 0.65
C TYR A 94 14.34 -5.93 0.75
N SER A 95 14.80 -6.37 1.93
CA SER A 95 16.08 -7.06 2.08
C SER A 95 15.99 -8.57 1.84
N SER A 96 14.78 -9.14 1.83
CA SER A 96 14.54 -10.60 1.69
C SER A 96 14.08 -10.94 0.28
N ASP A 97 14.80 -11.84 -0.38
CA ASP A 97 14.44 -12.33 -1.72
C ASP A 97 13.15 -13.15 -1.69
N SER A 98 12.97 -13.99 -0.67
CA SER A 98 11.77 -14.83 -0.51
C SER A 98 10.51 -14.00 -0.36
N LEU A 99 10.53 -12.93 0.45
CA LEU A 99 9.38 -12.05 0.67
C LEU A 99 9.04 -11.25 -0.60
N CYS A 100 10.03 -10.66 -1.27
CA CYS A 100 9.82 -9.93 -2.52
C CYS A 100 9.22 -10.83 -3.60
N ARG A 101 9.76 -12.03 -3.75
CA ARG A 101 9.26 -12.99 -4.74
C ARG A 101 7.83 -13.42 -4.46
N ALA A 102 7.51 -13.77 -3.21
CA ALA A 102 6.15 -14.15 -2.83
C ALA A 102 5.14 -13.03 -3.13
N PHE A 103 5.54 -11.78 -2.94
CA PHE A 103 4.72 -10.62 -3.20
C PHE A 103 4.49 -10.36 -4.70
N ASP A 104 5.54 -10.47 -5.51
CA ASP A 104 5.45 -10.28 -6.96
C ASP A 104 4.69 -11.45 -7.62
N GLU A 105 4.87 -12.69 -7.14
CA GLU A 105 4.22 -13.88 -7.70
C GLU A 105 2.72 -13.98 -7.39
N VAL A 106 2.25 -13.38 -6.27
CA VAL A 106 0.85 -13.46 -5.87
C VAL A 106 -0.06 -12.55 -6.68
N SER A 107 0.47 -11.50 -7.30
CA SER A 107 -0.31 -10.44 -7.92
C SER A 107 -1.11 -10.90 -9.14
N VAL A 108 -2.44 -10.85 -9.01
CA VAL A 108 -3.37 -11.20 -10.11
C VAL A 108 -3.55 -10.06 -11.12
N THR A 109 -3.11 -8.86 -10.79
CA THR A 109 -3.15 -7.66 -11.64
C THR A 109 -1.78 -7.30 -12.20
N ALA A 110 -0.83 -8.24 -12.14
CA ALA A 110 0.56 -8.08 -12.59
C ALA A 110 1.25 -6.83 -11.98
N CYS A 111 1.04 -6.62 -10.69
CA CYS A 111 1.84 -5.68 -9.92
C CYS A 111 3.26 -6.24 -9.74
N TRP A 112 4.22 -5.34 -9.65
CA TRP A 112 5.60 -5.72 -9.31
C TRP A 112 6.26 -4.68 -8.41
N SER A 113 7.25 -5.15 -7.65
CA SER A 113 8.09 -4.31 -6.80
C SER A 113 8.97 -3.39 -7.65
N ASP A 114 8.88 -2.08 -7.41
CA ASP A 114 9.63 -1.06 -8.13
C ASP A 114 9.98 0.11 -7.22
N LEU A 115 11.17 0.05 -6.59
CA LEU A 115 11.62 1.08 -5.67
C LEU A 115 12.11 2.33 -6.42
N SER A 116 11.51 3.50 -6.13
CA SER A 116 12.01 4.78 -6.61
C SER A 116 13.03 5.41 -5.66
N ALA A 117 13.78 6.39 -6.15
CA ALA A 117 14.39 7.39 -5.27
C ALA A 117 13.32 8.12 -4.45
N PRO A 118 13.67 8.75 -3.30
CA PRO A 118 12.71 9.53 -2.53
C PRO A 118 12.18 10.74 -3.30
N LEU A 119 10.87 10.80 -3.51
CA LEU A 119 10.17 11.89 -4.19
C LEU A 119 9.72 12.94 -3.17
N GLU A 120 9.67 14.21 -3.57
CA GLU A 120 9.06 15.25 -2.75
C GLU A 120 7.56 15.04 -2.62
N SER A 121 7.01 15.22 -1.41
CA SER A 121 5.58 15.16 -1.22
C SER A 121 4.88 16.36 -1.85
N PRO A 122 3.82 16.14 -2.67
CA PRO A 122 3.00 17.24 -3.15
C PRO A 122 2.10 17.82 -2.05
N ALA A 123 1.86 17.07 -0.96
CA ALA A 123 0.90 17.43 0.09
C ALA A 123 1.53 18.12 1.31
N GLU A 124 2.77 17.79 1.68
CA GLU A 124 3.41 18.29 2.89
C GLU A 124 4.88 18.62 2.67
N ASP A 125 5.28 19.82 3.09
CA ASP A 125 6.68 20.26 3.01
C ASP A 125 7.59 19.35 3.85
N GLY A 126 8.71 18.93 3.27
CA GLY A 126 9.71 18.10 3.95
C GLY A 126 9.36 16.61 4.04
N ALA A 127 8.12 16.21 3.74
CA ALA A 127 7.77 14.80 3.62
C ALA A 127 8.28 14.21 2.31
N ARG A 128 8.46 12.88 2.29
CA ARG A 128 8.92 12.13 1.11
C ARG A 128 8.01 10.95 0.83
N LEU A 129 7.98 10.54 -0.44
CA LEU A 129 7.36 9.30 -0.87
C LEU A 129 8.43 8.40 -1.51
N VAL A 130 8.32 7.10 -1.26
CA VAL A 130 9.12 6.09 -1.96
C VAL A 130 8.12 5.16 -2.64
N ARG A 131 8.08 5.16 -3.98
CA ARG A 131 7.32 4.15 -4.71
C ARG A 131 7.90 2.79 -4.38
N PHE A 132 7.05 1.80 -4.19
CA PHE A 132 7.52 0.44 -3.92
C PHE A 132 6.77 -0.64 -4.72
N LEU A 133 5.59 -0.31 -5.22
CA LEU A 133 4.76 -1.22 -6.00
C LEU A 133 3.99 -0.44 -7.06
N ARG A 134 3.81 -1.05 -8.23
CA ARG A 134 2.96 -0.51 -9.30
C ARG A 134 2.33 -1.65 -10.10
N ASP A 135 1.17 -1.41 -10.68
CA ASP A 135 0.61 -2.34 -11.66
C ASP A 135 1.23 -2.13 -13.04
N GLN A 136 1.08 -3.12 -13.93
CA GLN A 136 1.73 -3.09 -15.25
C GLN A 136 1.27 -1.95 -16.17
N GLN A 137 0.14 -1.31 -15.87
CA GLN A 137 -0.44 -0.23 -16.67
C GLN A 137 -0.32 1.13 -15.97
N ASP A 138 0.31 1.18 -14.81
CA ASP A 138 0.41 2.37 -13.96
C ASP A 138 -0.93 2.98 -13.57
N CYS A 139 -1.99 2.16 -13.57
CA CYS A 139 -3.31 2.59 -13.14
C CYS A 139 -3.37 2.84 -11.63
N VAL A 140 -2.55 2.12 -10.86
CA VAL A 140 -2.39 2.30 -9.42
C VAL A 140 -0.91 2.14 -9.04
N ILE A 141 -0.42 3.09 -8.25
CA ILE A 141 0.96 3.11 -7.77
C ILE A 141 0.95 3.32 -6.27
N TRP A 142 1.66 2.47 -5.53
CA TRP A 142 1.74 2.55 -4.08
C TRP A 142 3.08 3.12 -3.63
N TYR A 143 2.98 3.98 -2.60
CA TYR A 143 4.11 4.70 -2.04
C TYR A 143 4.15 4.54 -0.52
N LEU A 144 5.34 4.39 0.02
CA LEU A 144 5.60 4.62 1.43
C LEU A 144 5.70 6.14 1.65
N TYR A 145 4.86 6.69 2.52
CA TYR A 145 4.85 8.09 2.90
C TYR A 145 5.66 8.30 4.17
N LEU A 146 6.60 9.24 4.14
CA LEU A 146 7.55 9.50 5.22
C LEU A 146 7.40 10.96 5.67
N ARG A 147 6.92 11.18 6.89
CA ARG A 147 6.79 12.50 7.50
C ARG A 147 8.03 12.91 8.27
N PRO A 148 8.37 14.22 8.33
CA PRO A 148 9.44 14.72 9.19
C PRO A 148 9.23 14.43 10.69
N SER A 149 8.00 14.16 11.10
CA SER A 149 7.67 13.73 12.47
C SER A 149 8.14 12.32 12.82
N GLY A 150 8.57 11.53 11.82
CA GLY A 150 8.87 10.11 11.96
C GLY A 150 7.66 9.21 11.73
N GLU A 151 6.46 9.75 11.53
CA GLU A 151 5.30 8.95 11.13
C GLU A 151 5.47 8.44 9.71
N THR A 152 5.18 7.16 9.50
CA THR A 152 5.19 6.50 8.20
C THR A 152 3.89 5.75 7.97
N PHE A 153 3.42 5.69 6.73
CA PHE A 153 2.21 4.95 6.34
C PHE A 153 2.23 4.70 4.83
N VAL A 154 1.32 3.88 4.34
CA VAL A 154 1.19 3.58 2.92
C VAL A 154 0.08 4.41 2.30
N VAL A 155 0.36 4.98 1.14
CA VAL A 155 -0.61 5.66 0.27
C VAL A 155 -0.59 5.04 -1.12
N PHE A 156 -1.67 5.20 -1.86
CA PHE A 156 -1.68 4.96 -3.31
C PHE A 156 -2.13 6.20 -4.06
N SER A 157 -1.83 6.22 -5.36
CA SER A 157 -2.27 7.24 -6.31
C SER A 157 -2.52 6.60 -7.67
N HIS A 158 -3.44 7.18 -8.44
CA HIS A 158 -3.62 6.90 -9.86
C HIS A 158 -2.75 7.81 -10.76
N LEU A 159 -1.91 8.66 -10.15
CA LEU A 159 -0.95 9.49 -10.85
C LEU A 159 0.46 9.01 -10.53
N ASP A 160 1.28 8.86 -11.58
CA ASP A 160 2.71 8.63 -11.40
C ASP A 160 3.39 9.95 -11.01
N LEU A 161 3.74 10.03 -9.71
CA LEU A 161 4.36 11.23 -9.14
C LEU A 161 5.81 11.46 -9.62
N GLU A 162 6.46 10.41 -10.14
CA GLU A 162 7.81 10.53 -10.71
C GLU A 162 7.78 11.19 -12.09
N LEU A 163 6.76 10.91 -12.91
CA LEU A 163 6.62 11.51 -14.23
C LEU A 163 6.49 13.03 -14.18
N ALA A 164 5.87 13.56 -13.13
CA ALA A 164 5.74 15.00 -12.92
C ALA A 164 7.07 15.74 -12.89
N GLY A 165 8.08 15.14 -12.25
CA GLY A 165 9.43 15.71 -12.19
C GLY A 165 10.21 15.64 -13.52
N ARG A 166 9.68 14.90 -14.50
CA ARG A 166 10.29 14.70 -15.83
C ARG A 166 9.69 15.57 -16.92
N GLN A 167 8.56 16.22 -16.67
CA GLN A 167 7.90 17.09 -17.65
C GLN A 167 8.41 18.52 -17.49
N GLU A 168 8.71 19.19 -18.61
CA GLU A 168 8.95 20.63 -18.65
C GLU A 168 7.63 21.37 -18.48
N LEU A 169 7.18 21.54 -17.23
CA LEU A 169 5.99 22.29 -16.87
C LEU A 169 6.36 23.75 -16.59
N ASP A 170 5.51 24.68 -17.03
CA ASP A 170 5.61 26.05 -16.53
C ASP A 170 5.14 26.12 -15.05
N GLU A 171 5.39 27.25 -14.38
CA GLU A 171 5.09 27.42 -12.95
C GLU A 171 3.61 27.17 -12.62
N ALA A 172 2.68 27.63 -13.45
CA ALA A 172 1.25 27.44 -13.23
C ALA A 172 0.84 25.98 -13.42
N GLN A 173 1.36 25.30 -14.44
CA GLN A 173 1.15 23.87 -14.68
C GLN A 173 1.76 23.01 -13.55
N ALA A 174 2.92 23.40 -13.03
CA ALA A 174 3.56 22.70 -11.91
C ALA A 174 2.70 22.82 -10.63
N ASP A 175 2.15 23.99 -10.34
CA ASP A 175 1.26 24.21 -9.19
C ASP A 175 -0.06 23.44 -9.33
N GLU A 176 -0.68 23.46 -10.52
CA GLU A 176 -1.90 22.69 -10.79
C GLU A 176 -1.64 21.19 -10.65
N PHE A 177 -0.53 20.69 -11.21
CA PHE A 177 -0.16 19.30 -11.07
C PHE A 177 0.10 18.93 -9.59
N ARG A 178 0.83 19.75 -8.84
CA ARG A 178 1.09 19.54 -7.42
C ARG A 178 -0.21 19.44 -6.62
N ALA A 179 -1.16 20.32 -6.89
CA ALA A 179 -2.47 20.28 -6.23
C ALA A 179 -3.25 19.01 -6.57
N ALA A 180 -3.31 18.62 -7.86
CA ALA A 180 -3.94 17.39 -8.29
C ALA A 180 -3.26 16.14 -7.67
N ALA A 181 -1.94 16.10 -7.66
CA ALA A 181 -1.14 15.03 -7.06
C ALA A 181 -1.40 14.90 -5.55
N ALA A 182 -1.46 16.01 -4.81
CA ALA A 182 -1.78 15.97 -3.39
C ALA A 182 -3.17 15.37 -3.12
N HIS A 183 -4.16 15.72 -3.93
CA HIS A 183 -5.53 15.21 -3.80
C HIS A 183 -5.70 13.76 -4.27
N SER A 184 -4.80 13.27 -5.13
CA SER A 184 -4.82 11.88 -5.59
C SER A 184 -4.30 10.87 -4.58
N LEU A 185 -3.60 11.35 -3.53
CA LEU A 185 -3.01 10.48 -2.51
C LEU A 185 -4.08 9.99 -1.54
N VAL A 186 -4.25 8.68 -1.47
CA VAL A 186 -5.19 8.00 -0.56
C VAL A 186 -4.40 7.13 0.41
N ARG A 187 -4.60 7.32 1.73
CA ARG A 187 -3.98 6.48 2.76
C ARG A 187 -4.68 5.12 2.81
N CYS A 188 -3.93 4.03 2.64
CA CYS A 188 -4.50 2.69 2.57
C CYS A 188 -4.03 1.73 3.66
N ALA A 189 -2.92 2.01 4.36
CA ALA A 189 -2.47 1.21 5.50
C ALA A 189 -1.64 2.05 6.47
N SER A 190 -1.62 1.65 7.75
CA SER A 190 -0.86 2.35 8.79
C SER A 190 0.59 1.90 8.88
N THR A 191 0.89 0.68 8.42
CA THR A 191 2.24 0.11 8.31
C THR A 191 2.42 -0.55 6.95
N PHE A 192 3.65 -0.79 6.56
CA PHE A 192 3.93 -1.53 5.33
C PHE A 192 3.49 -3.00 5.45
N GLU A 193 3.69 -3.63 6.61
CA GLU A 193 3.27 -5.02 6.83
C GLU A 193 1.75 -5.17 6.77
N GLU A 194 0.98 -4.20 7.30
CA GLU A 194 -0.49 -4.19 7.14
C GLU A 194 -0.89 -4.18 5.66
N PHE A 195 -0.26 -3.32 4.87
CA PHE A 195 -0.48 -3.27 3.43
C PHE A 195 -0.15 -4.60 2.76
N ALA A 196 1.05 -5.14 3.01
CA ALA A 196 1.51 -6.39 2.41
C ALA A 196 0.58 -7.57 2.75
N TYR A 197 0.12 -7.67 3.99
CA TYR A 197 -0.81 -8.70 4.42
C TYR A 197 -2.11 -8.64 3.60
N ARG A 198 -2.77 -7.47 3.54
CA ARG A 198 -4.02 -7.33 2.78
C ARG A 198 -3.82 -7.61 1.31
N PHE A 199 -2.74 -7.09 0.73
CA PHE A 199 -2.42 -7.31 -0.67
C PHE A 199 -2.28 -8.80 -0.99
N VAL A 200 -1.51 -9.54 -0.21
CA VAL A 200 -1.31 -11.00 -0.41
C VAL A 200 -2.63 -11.74 -0.20
N VAL A 201 -3.32 -11.52 0.91
CA VAL A 201 -4.59 -12.22 1.22
C VAL A 201 -5.63 -12.00 0.13
N GLU A 202 -5.81 -10.79 -0.36
CA GLU A 202 -6.82 -10.51 -1.38
C GLU A 202 -6.46 -11.10 -2.75
N ASN A 203 -5.20 -11.09 -3.14
CA ASN A 203 -4.76 -11.73 -4.39
C ASN A 203 -4.88 -13.27 -4.33
N GLU A 204 -4.53 -13.89 -3.19
CA GLU A 204 -4.74 -15.34 -2.99
C GLU A 204 -6.22 -15.70 -2.98
N LEU A 205 -7.06 -14.91 -2.33
CA LEU A 205 -8.51 -15.08 -2.35
C LEU A 205 -9.08 -14.95 -3.75
N TRP A 206 -8.66 -13.93 -4.50
CA TRP A 206 -9.07 -13.79 -5.90
C TRP A 206 -8.72 -15.05 -6.71
N THR A 207 -7.49 -15.53 -6.59
CA THR A 207 -7.03 -16.74 -7.27
C THR A 207 -7.88 -17.94 -6.85
N HIS A 208 -8.15 -18.10 -5.57
CA HIS A 208 -8.97 -19.20 -5.07
C HIS A 208 -10.40 -19.14 -5.63
N LEU A 209 -11.04 -17.98 -5.58
CA LEU A 209 -12.42 -17.80 -6.04
C LEU A 209 -12.59 -17.99 -7.55
N ASN A 210 -11.55 -17.68 -8.34
CA ASN A 210 -11.64 -17.68 -9.81
C ASN A 210 -11.00 -18.90 -10.48
N THR A 211 -10.07 -19.61 -9.81
CA THR A 211 -9.29 -20.67 -10.46
C THR A 211 -9.37 -22.03 -9.77
N THR A 212 -9.79 -22.08 -8.51
CA THR A 212 -9.75 -23.30 -7.72
C THR A 212 -11.06 -24.09 -7.83
N ASN A 213 -10.95 -25.41 -7.73
CA ASN A 213 -12.13 -26.27 -7.66
C ASN A 213 -12.96 -25.89 -6.41
N PRO A 214 -14.29 -25.68 -6.53
CA PRO A 214 -15.16 -25.30 -5.41
C PRO A 214 -15.12 -26.26 -4.19
N ASP A 215 -14.57 -27.45 -4.36
CA ASP A 215 -14.41 -28.42 -3.26
C ASP A 215 -13.12 -28.19 -2.42
N THR A 216 -12.28 -27.21 -2.75
CA THR A 216 -11.07 -26.92 -2.00
C THR A 216 -11.40 -26.07 -0.78
N THR A 217 -11.13 -26.61 0.42
CA THR A 217 -11.35 -25.90 1.68
C THR A 217 -10.34 -24.76 1.81
N LEU A 218 -10.84 -23.55 2.03
CA LEU A 218 -10.03 -22.37 2.37
C LEU A 218 -9.30 -22.55 3.72
N ALA A 219 -8.11 -21.99 3.82
CA ALA A 219 -7.47 -21.85 5.12
C ALA A 219 -8.32 -20.96 6.06
N PRO A 220 -8.32 -21.21 7.38
CA PRO A 220 -9.23 -20.51 8.31
C PRO A 220 -9.16 -18.99 8.22
N HIS A 221 -7.99 -18.40 8.10
CA HIS A 221 -7.82 -16.94 8.02
C HIS A 221 -8.39 -16.32 6.73
N PHE A 222 -8.41 -17.06 5.62
CA PHE A 222 -9.09 -16.64 4.38
C PHE A 222 -10.60 -16.71 4.53
N GLN A 223 -11.11 -17.77 5.19
CA GLN A 223 -12.52 -17.88 5.46
C GLN A 223 -13.01 -16.76 6.36
N GLU A 224 -12.30 -16.44 7.44
CA GLU A 224 -12.60 -15.32 8.34
C GLU A 224 -12.61 -13.97 7.60
N TYR A 225 -11.68 -13.78 6.64
CA TYR A 225 -11.63 -12.57 5.81
C TYR A 225 -12.88 -12.42 4.94
N LEU A 226 -13.36 -13.51 4.32
CA LEU A 226 -14.58 -13.51 3.51
C LEU A 226 -15.86 -13.41 4.37
N ASP A 227 -15.90 -14.06 5.52
CA ASP A 227 -17.05 -14.04 6.43
C ASP A 227 -17.38 -12.62 6.92
N HIS A 228 -16.36 -11.75 7.03
CA HIS A 228 -16.57 -10.34 7.33
C HIS A 228 -17.52 -9.67 6.32
N TYR A 229 -17.31 -9.90 5.03
CA TYR A 229 -18.13 -9.32 3.97
C TYR A 229 -19.50 -9.99 3.88
N ALA A 230 -19.57 -11.30 4.08
CA ALA A 230 -20.86 -12.02 4.12
C ALA A 230 -21.75 -11.51 5.24
N ALA A 231 -21.21 -11.23 6.42
CA ALA A 231 -21.95 -10.67 7.54
C ALA A 231 -22.46 -9.25 7.25
N ALA A 232 -21.65 -8.41 6.61
CA ALA A 232 -22.04 -7.05 6.23
C ALA A 232 -23.16 -7.03 5.18
N ALA A 233 -23.14 -7.93 4.20
CA ALA A 233 -24.21 -8.08 3.19
C ALA A 233 -25.54 -8.47 3.81
N HIS A 234 -25.57 -9.36 4.82
CA HIS A 234 -26.76 -9.74 5.55
C HIS A 234 -27.39 -8.58 6.32
N VAL A 235 -26.58 -7.71 6.92
CA VAL A 235 -27.08 -6.53 7.66
C VAL A 235 -27.75 -5.53 6.70
N LEU A 236 -27.17 -5.29 5.53
CA LEU A 236 -27.72 -4.39 4.51
C LEU A 236 -29.02 -4.95 3.88
N GLY A 237 -29.11 -6.26 3.67
CA GLY A 237 -30.31 -6.93 3.14
C GLY A 237 -31.49 -6.95 4.14
N ALA A 238 -31.20 -7.03 5.45
CA ALA A 238 -32.23 -7.03 6.48
C ALA A 238 -32.87 -5.64 6.70
N THR A 239 -32.14 -4.55 6.43
CA THR A 239 -32.67 -3.17 6.55
C THR A 239 -33.47 -2.71 5.33
N ALA A 240 -33.34 -3.38 4.19
CA ALA A 240 -34.08 -3.06 2.95
C ALA A 240 -35.44 -3.77 2.84
N GLY A 241 -35.81 -4.62 3.79
CA GLY A 241 -37.05 -5.43 3.76
C GLY A 241 -38.18 -4.96 4.68
N ASP A 242 -38.03 -3.79 5.34
CA ASP A 242 -39.03 -3.28 6.32
C ASP A 242 -39.69 -1.95 5.88
N ASP A 243 -39.76 -1.67 4.57
CA ASP A 243 -40.56 -0.54 4.02
C ASP A 243 -41.74 -1.01 3.16
#